data_1c11fc6bc90ac3c211075f116bc63cb8
#
_entry.id   1c11fc6bc90ac3c211075f116bc63cb8
#
_cell.length_a   1.000
_cell.length_b   1.000
_cell.length_c   1.000
_cell.angle_alpha   90.00
_cell.angle_beta   90.00
_cell.angle_gamma   90.00
#
_symmetry.space_group_name_H-M   'P 1'
#
loop_
_entity.id
_entity.type
_entity.pdbx_description
1 polymer ?
#
loop_
_entity_poly.entity_id
_entity_poly.type
_entity_poly.pdbx_seq_one_letter_code
_entity_poly.pdbx_strand_id
1 'polypeptide(L)'
;DISLHSPVTAQRAELMPAEKAFSITEMVELLKNYDFSKQRRLSFEYIVFKGLNDSQVYAKELLKLLRGLDCRINLIRFHSIPGVALEGADMDTMTRFRDYLTTHGLFTTIRASRGEDIFAACGMLSTAKQEENNKS
;
A
#
# COMPACT_ATOMS: atom_id res chain seq x y z
N ASP A 1 -6.17 6.80 -8.48
CA ASP A 1 -5.59 6.10 -7.34
C ASP A 1 -4.58 5.06 -7.79
N ILE A 2 -3.47 4.97 -7.07
CA ILE A 2 -2.38 4.04 -7.38
C ILE A 2 -2.20 3.08 -6.22
N SER A 3 -2.22 1.78 -6.49
CA SER A 3 -1.98 0.76 -5.49
C SER A 3 -0.49 0.69 -5.19
N LEU A 4 -0.11 1.02 -3.96
CA LEU A 4 1.29 1.07 -3.54
C LEU A 4 1.69 -0.14 -2.68
N HIS A 5 1.08 -0.31 -1.53
CA HIS A 5 1.21 -1.42 -0.58
C HIS A 5 2.61 -1.71 -0.03
N SER A 6 3.67 -1.20 -0.62
CA SER A 6 5.01 -1.21 -0.06
C SER A 6 5.93 -0.22 -0.79
N PRO A 7 6.78 0.52 -0.05
CA PRO A 7 7.82 1.34 -0.66
C PRO A 7 9.07 0.54 -1.03
N VAL A 8 9.15 -0.72 -0.60
CA VAL A 8 10.28 -1.61 -0.86
C VAL A 8 9.96 -2.42 -2.11
N THR A 9 10.75 -2.25 -3.16
CA THR A 9 10.50 -2.82 -4.49
C THR A 9 10.33 -4.34 -4.45
N ALA A 10 11.21 -5.04 -3.73
CA ALA A 10 11.15 -6.50 -3.64
C ALA A 10 9.87 -6.97 -2.95
N GLN A 11 9.47 -6.31 -1.86
CA GLN A 11 8.22 -6.65 -1.16
C GLN A 11 7.00 -6.33 -2.01
N ARG A 12 7.03 -5.18 -2.70
CA ARG A 12 5.93 -4.79 -3.57
C ARG A 12 5.75 -5.80 -4.70
N ALA A 13 6.85 -6.35 -5.23
CA ALA A 13 6.79 -7.38 -6.27
C ALA A 13 6.12 -8.66 -5.78
N GLU A 14 6.31 -9.02 -4.51
CA GLU A 14 5.63 -10.16 -3.91
C GLU A 14 4.14 -9.92 -3.73
N LEU A 15 3.77 -8.70 -3.31
CA LEU A 15 2.37 -8.32 -3.12
C LEU A 15 1.67 -8.07 -4.45
N MET A 16 2.38 -7.49 -5.42
CA MET A 16 1.80 -7.04 -6.68
C MET A 16 2.71 -7.41 -7.85
N PRO A 17 2.34 -8.42 -8.64
CA PRO A 17 3.16 -8.82 -9.82
C PRO A 17 3.40 -7.70 -10.82
N ALA A 18 2.52 -6.70 -10.89
CA ALA A 18 2.68 -5.53 -11.77
C ALA A 18 3.97 -4.75 -11.51
N GLU A 19 4.56 -4.87 -10.32
CA GLU A 19 5.84 -4.21 -10.00
C GLU A 19 6.96 -4.64 -10.93
N LYS A 20 6.95 -5.89 -11.38
CA LYS A 20 7.97 -6.44 -12.29
C LYS A 20 7.89 -5.79 -13.67
N ALA A 21 6.70 -5.39 -14.10
CA ALA A 21 6.50 -4.75 -15.38
C ALA A 21 6.82 -3.26 -15.32
N PHE A 22 6.49 -2.59 -14.21
CA PHE A 22 6.71 -1.15 -14.06
C PHE A 22 6.89 -0.83 -12.57
N SER A 23 8.11 -0.50 -12.16
CA SER A 23 8.43 -0.31 -10.74
C SER A 23 7.82 0.97 -10.18
N ILE A 24 7.52 0.95 -8.88
CA ILE A 24 6.98 2.13 -8.19
C ILE A 24 7.98 3.29 -8.22
N THR A 25 9.27 3.00 -8.18
CA THR A 25 10.31 4.02 -8.23
C THR A 25 10.29 4.76 -9.57
N GLU A 26 10.19 4.02 -10.66
CA GLU A 26 10.09 4.59 -12.01
C GLU A 26 8.79 5.39 -12.16
N MET A 27 7.68 4.86 -11.65
CA MET A 27 6.39 5.52 -11.70
C MET A 27 6.42 6.86 -10.98
N VAL A 28 7.00 6.90 -9.77
CA VAL A 28 7.10 8.14 -8.98
C VAL A 28 7.95 9.18 -9.72
N GLU A 29 9.07 8.77 -10.34
CA GLU A 29 9.91 9.69 -11.10
C GLU A 29 9.17 10.30 -12.29
N LEU A 30 8.39 9.50 -13.00
CA LEU A 30 7.53 10.01 -14.08
C LEU A 30 6.48 10.99 -13.56
N LEU A 31 5.86 10.67 -12.43
CA LEU A 31 4.82 11.51 -11.83
C LEU A 31 5.36 12.84 -11.34
N LYS A 32 6.61 12.88 -10.85
CA LYS A 32 7.25 14.13 -10.44
C LYS A 32 7.43 15.12 -11.57
N ASN A 33 7.56 14.62 -12.80
CA ASN A 33 7.75 15.43 -14.00
C ASN A 33 6.42 15.77 -14.70
N TYR A 34 5.30 15.29 -14.17
CA TYR A 34 3.99 15.54 -14.75
C TYR A 34 3.33 16.76 -14.09
N ASP A 35 2.65 17.59 -14.89
CA ASP A 35 1.95 18.76 -14.38
C ASP A 35 0.53 18.41 -13.97
N PHE A 36 0.27 18.39 -12.66
CA PHE A 36 -1.04 18.13 -12.09
C PHE A 36 -1.84 19.40 -11.77
N SER A 37 -1.40 20.58 -12.22
CA SER A 37 -2.01 21.86 -11.85
C SER A 37 -3.50 21.94 -12.20
N LYS A 38 -3.95 21.19 -13.20
CA LYS A 38 -5.35 21.18 -13.67
C LYS A 38 -6.08 19.87 -13.32
N GLN A 39 -5.48 19.02 -12.50
CA GLN A 39 -6.05 17.71 -12.17
C GLN A 39 -6.19 17.54 -10.67
N ARG A 40 -6.95 16.52 -10.27
CA ARG A 40 -7.09 16.17 -8.85
C ARG A 40 -5.75 15.71 -8.28
N ARG A 41 -5.58 15.94 -6.98
CA ARG A 41 -4.42 15.46 -6.24
C ARG A 41 -4.27 13.94 -6.41
N LEU A 42 -3.03 13.52 -6.60
CA LEU A 42 -2.68 12.11 -6.73
C LEU A 42 -2.91 11.37 -5.40
N SER A 43 -3.47 10.17 -5.47
CA SER A 43 -3.72 9.32 -4.29
C SER A 43 -3.06 7.97 -4.45
N PHE A 44 -2.45 7.49 -3.36
CA PHE A 44 -1.91 6.13 -3.29
C PHE A 44 -2.72 5.31 -2.29
N GLU A 45 -3.00 4.06 -2.64
CA GLU A 45 -3.66 3.11 -1.77
C GLU A 45 -2.62 2.20 -1.11
N TYR A 46 -2.73 1.98 0.20
CA TYR A 46 -1.74 1.20 0.95
C TYR A 46 -2.47 0.32 1.96
N ILE A 47 -2.52 -0.98 1.69
CA ILE A 47 -3.12 -1.95 2.61
C ILE A 47 -2.09 -2.26 3.69
N VAL A 48 -2.49 -2.10 4.95
CA VAL A 48 -1.59 -2.32 6.09
C VAL A 48 -1.78 -3.75 6.60
N PHE A 49 -0.72 -4.55 6.50
CA PHE A 49 -0.70 -5.94 6.96
C PHE A 49 0.15 -6.06 8.23
N LYS A 50 -0.38 -6.73 9.24
CA LYS A 50 0.31 -6.94 10.50
C LYS A 50 1.61 -7.69 10.29
N GLY A 51 2.71 -7.11 10.81
CA GLY A 51 4.03 -7.74 10.76
C GLY A 51 4.70 -7.76 9.40
N LEU A 52 4.08 -7.17 8.37
CA LEU A 52 4.61 -7.20 7.02
C LEU A 52 5.09 -5.82 6.54
N ASN A 53 4.21 -4.84 6.56
CA ASN A 53 4.49 -3.50 6.04
C ASN A 53 3.99 -2.39 6.97
N ASP A 54 3.78 -2.69 8.24
CA ASP A 54 3.14 -1.83 9.22
C ASP A 54 4.10 -1.13 10.18
N SER A 55 5.40 -1.38 10.08
CA SER A 55 6.37 -0.80 11.00
C SER A 55 6.77 0.62 10.59
N GLN A 56 7.38 1.35 11.53
CA GLN A 56 7.83 2.72 11.29
C GLN A 56 8.89 2.81 10.19
N VAL A 57 9.65 1.75 9.97
CA VAL A 57 10.63 1.70 8.87
C VAL A 57 9.94 1.90 7.52
N TYR A 58 8.78 1.26 7.34
CA TYR A 58 8.00 1.40 6.10
C TYR A 58 7.43 2.81 5.95
N ALA A 59 7.00 3.43 7.04
CA ALA A 59 6.54 4.82 7.01
C ALA A 59 7.66 5.76 6.57
N LYS A 60 8.86 5.57 7.09
CA LYS A 60 10.04 6.37 6.70
C LYS A 60 10.37 6.18 5.23
N GLU A 61 10.32 4.94 4.74
CA GLU A 61 10.61 4.66 3.33
C GLU A 61 9.55 5.26 2.39
N LEU A 62 8.28 5.28 2.83
CA LEU A 62 7.22 5.96 2.08
C LEU A 62 7.48 7.45 1.96
N LEU A 63 7.91 8.09 3.04
CA LEU A 63 8.24 9.51 3.02
C LEU A 63 9.39 9.80 2.06
N LYS A 64 10.41 8.93 2.03
CA LYS A 64 11.54 9.07 1.10
C LYS A 64 11.09 8.91 -0.35
N LEU A 65 10.30 7.87 -0.61
CA LEU A 65 9.83 7.57 -1.96
C LEU A 65 8.98 8.70 -2.54
N LEU A 66 8.08 9.24 -1.72
CA LEU A 66 7.09 10.23 -2.19
C LEU A 66 7.51 11.69 -1.96
N ARG A 67 8.75 11.91 -1.53
CA ARG A 67 9.26 13.26 -1.31
C ARG A 67 9.20 14.09 -2.59
N GLY A 68 8.65 15.29 -2.49
CA GLY A 68 8.55 16.20 -3.62
C GLY A 68 7.35 15.96 -4.53
N LEU A 69 6.54 14.94 -4.21
CA LEU A 69 5.33 14.65 -4.98
C LEU A 69 4.11 15.12 -4.18
N ASP A 70 3.25 15.93 -4.79
CA ASP A 70 2.02 16.39 -4.16
C ASP A 70 0.97 15.27 -4.23
N CYS A 71 0.85 14.53 -3.14
CA CYS A 71 0.00 13.36 -3.09
C CYS A 71 -0.53 13.12 -1.68
N ARG A 72 -1.46 12.17 -1.58
CA ARG A 72 -1.96 11.67 -0.29
C ARG A 72 -1.95 10.15 -0.30
N ILE A 73 -1.99 9.57 0.90
CA ILE A 73 -2.09 8.11 1.06
C ILE A 73 -3.39 7.77 1.76
N ASN A 74 -4.08 6.77 1.24
CA ASN A 74 -5.22 6.15 1.89
C ASN A 74 -4.74 4.81 2.46
N LEU A 75 -4.63 4.73 3.78
CA LEU A 75 -4.32 3.48 4.45
C LEU A 75 -5.59 2.65 4.50
N ILE A 76 -5.50 1.41 4.06
CA ILE A 76 -6.65 0.51 4.01
C ILE A 76 -6.52 -0.52 5.11
N ARG A 77 -7.54 -0.60 5.98
CA ARG A 77 -7.58 -1.60 7.03
C ARG A 77 -8.00 -2.94 6.44
N PHE A 78 -7.11 -3.92 6.55
CA PHE A 78 -7.38 -5.27 6.10
C PHE A 78 -8.13 -6.04 7.17
N HIS A 79 -9.24 -6.68 6.81
CA HIS A 79 -9.94 -7.61 7.67
C HIS A 79 -9.50 -9.02 7.31
N SER A 80 -9.10 -9.80 8.31
CA SER A 80 -8.63 -11.16 8.09
C SER A 80 -9.67 -11.99 7.33
N ILE A 81 -9.19 -12.73 6.35
CA ILE A 81 -10.02 -13.59 5.52
C ILE A 81 -9.71 -15.05 5.89
N PRO A 82 -10.72 -15.89 6.16
CA PRO A 82 -10.47 -17.31 6.44
C PRO A 82 -9.64 -17.96 5.35
N GLY A 83 -8.63 -18.72 5.74
CA GLY A 83 -7.75 -19.42 4.80
C GLY A 83 -6.65 -18.59 4.17
N VAL A 84 -6.53 -17.32 4.53
CA VAL A 84 -5.45 -16.43 4.07
C VAL A 84 -4.53 -16.14 5.25
N ALA A 85 -3.22 -16.34 5.06
CA ALA A 85 -2.23 -16.17 6.12
C ALA A 85 -1.99 -14.70 6.51
N LEU A 86 -2.37 -13.75 5.66
CA LEU A 86 -2.17 -12.33 5.94
C LEU A 86 -3.16 -11.83 6.98
N GLU A 87 -2.69 -11.00 7.91
CA GLU A 87 -3.50 -10.39 8.95
C GLU A 87 -3.50 -8.88 8.83
N GLY A 88 -4.60 -8.25 9.23
CA GLY A 88 -4.68 -6.80 9.29
C GLY A 88 -4.01 -6.25 10.53
N ALA A 89 -3.44 -5.05 10.42
CA ALA A 89 -2.93 -4.32 11.57
C ALA A 89 -4.11 -3.82 12.42
N ASP A 90 -3.87 -3.69 13.75
CA ASP A 90 -4.89 -3.12 14.63
C ASP A 90 -4.99 -1.60 14.44
N MET A 91 -6.05 -1.01 15.00
CA MET A 91 -6.30 0.42 14.85
C MET A 91 -5.23 1.29 15.50
N ASP A 92 -4.63 0.84 16.59
CA ASP A 92 -3.55 1.59 17.23
C ASP A 92 -2.34 1.68 16.30
N THR A 93 -1.98 0.58 15.65
CA THR A 93 -0.88 0.54 14.68
C THR A 93 -1.20 1.45 13.49
N MET A 94 -2.41 1.36 12.95
CA MET A 94 -2.84 2.17 11.82
C MET A 94 -2.84 3.66 12.16
N THR A 95 -3.33 4.01 13.34
CA THR A 95 -3.35 5.40 13.81
C THR A 95 -1.94 5.96 13.96
N ARG A 96 -1.03 5.19 14.54
CA ARG A 96 0.38 5.61 14.69
C ARG A 96 1.06 5.78 13.32
N PHE A 97 0.79 4.87 12.40
CA PHE A 97 1.34 4.95 11.04
C PHE A 97 0.82 6.20 10.33
N ARG A 98 -0.48 6.44 10.38
CA ARG A 98 -1.11 7.64 9.80
C ARG A 98 -0.55 8.91 10.41
N ASP A 99 -0.48 8.99 11.74
CA ASP A 99 -0.04 10.20 12.43
C ASP A 99 1.42 10.50 12.13
N TYR A 100 2.26 9.48 12.04
CA TYR A 100 3.65 9.64 11.68
C TYR A 100 3.78 10.26 10.28
N LEU A 101 3.07 9.73 9.32
CA LEU A 101 3.10 10.23 7.94
C LEU A 101 2.55 11.66 7.86
N THR A 102 1.43 11.92 8.51
CA THR A 102 0.79 13.24 8.51
C THR A 102 1.68 14.29 9.16
N THR A 103 2.31 13.95 10.29
CA THR A 103 3.22 14.85 11.00
C THR A 103 4.42 15.23 10.14
N HIS A 104 4.85 14.33 9.26
CA HIS A 104 5.99 14.56 8.37
C HIS A 104 5.60 15.13 7.01
N GLY A 105 4.36 15.61 6.87
CA GLY A 105 3.93 16.34 5.69
C GLY A 105 3.21 15.53 4.62
N LEU A 106 2.94 14.25 4.88
CA LEU A 106 2.22 13.40 3.93
C LEU A 106 0.79 13.16 4.44
N PHE A 107 -0.19 13.79 3.78
CA PHE A 107 -1.59 13.67 4.18
C PHE A 107 -2.06 12.22 4.06
N THR A 108 -2.57 11.68 5.16
CA THR A 108 -2.89 10.26 5.26
C THR A 108 -4.27 10.05 5.90
N THR A 109 -5.08 9.20 5.29
CA THR A 109 -6.38 8.81 5.81
C THR A 109 -6.42 7.31 6.08
N ILE A 110 -7.37 6.87 6.89
CA ILE A 110 -7.63 5.45 7.16
C ILE A 110 -9.03 5.13 6.68
N ARG A 111 -9.18 4.03 5.94
CA ARG A 111 -10.49 3.56 5.54
C ARG A 111 -10.57 2.03 5.62
N ALA A 112 -11.78 1.51 5.73
CA ALA A 112 -12.01 0.07 5.65
C ALA A 112 -11.98 -0.37 4.19
N SER A 113 -11.51 -1.58 3.95
CA SER A 113 -11.48 -2.15 2.61
C SER A 113 -12.66 -3.08 2.39
N ARG A 114 -12.98 -3.29 1.11
CA ARG A 114 -13.81 -4.42 0.71
C ARG A 114 -12.86 -5.56 0.36
N GLY A 115 -13.20 -6.79 0.79
CA GLY A 115 -12.35 -7.95 0.54
C GLY A 115 -12.05 -8.17 -0.93
N GLU A 116 -13.02 -7.91 -1.81
CA GLU A 116 -12.88 -8.06 -3.26
C GLU A 116 -11.81 -7.13 -3.83
N ASP A 117 -11.75 -5.88 -3.35
CA ASP A 117 -10.77 -4.91 -3.79
C ASP A 117 -9.36 -5.37 -3.43
N ILE A 118 -9.21 -6.03 -2.28
CA ILE A 118 -7.93 -6.55 -1.81
C ILE A 118 -7.45 -7.68 -2.73
N PHE A 119 -8.32 -8.63 -3.08
CA PHE A 119 -7.97 -9.73 -3.97
C PHE A 119 -7.57 -9.24 -5.35
N ALA A 120 -8.23 -8.20 -5.86
CA ALA A 120 -7.90 -7.63 -7.16
C ALA A 120 -6.55 -6.90 -7.15
N ALA A 121 -6.18 -6.30 -6.01
CA ALA A 121 -5.00 -5.45 -5.90
C ALA A 121 -3.73 -6.19 -5.47
N CYS A 122 -3.83 -7.34 -4.81
CA CYS A 122 -2.71 -7.95 -4.10
C CYS A 122 -2.44 -9.38 -4.60
N GLY A 123 -1.33 -9.57 -5.32
CA GLY A 123 -0.94 -10.85 -5.88
C GLY A 123 -0.65 -11.91 -4.82
N MET A 124 -0.09 -11.52 -3.67
CA MET A 124 0.19 -12.46 -2.57
C MET A 124 -1.09 -13.06 -2.00
N LEU A 125 -2.16 -12.27 -1.89
CA LEU A 125 -3.46 -12.76 -1.45
C LEU A 125 -4.05 -13.74 -2.45
N SER A 126 -3.97 -13.44 -3.73
CA SER A 126 -4.45 -14.34 -4.78
C SER A 126 -3.71 -15.67 -4.76
N THR A 127 -2.39 -15.63 -4.60
CA THR A 127 -1.54 -16.82 -4.51
C THR A 127 -1.89 -17.66 -3.28
N ALA A 128 -2.04 -17.02 -2.11
CA ALA A 128 -2.42 -17.72 -0.87
C ALA A 128 -3.79 -18.40 -1.02
N LYS A 129 -4.74 -17.74 -1.65
CA LYS A 129 -6.07 -18.30 -1.89
C LYS A 129 -6.02 -19.50 -2.84
N GLN A 130 -5.22 -19.42 -3.90
CA GLN A 130 -5.03 -20.53 -4.83
C GLN A 130 -4.39 -21.73 -4.16
N GLU A 131 -3.37 -21.53 -3.35
CA GLU A 131 -2.71 -22.61 -2.62
C GLU A 131 -3.68 -23.33 -1.70
N GLU A 132 -4.54 -22.59 -0.99
CA GLU A 132 -5.56 -23.16 -0.14
C GLU A 132 -6.55 -24.00 -0.94
N ASN A 133 -7.03 -23.49 -2.07
CA ASN A 133 -7.95 -24.21 -2.92
C ASN A 133 -7.34 -25.50 -3.48
N ASN A 134 -6.03 -25.49 -3.75
CA ASN A 134 -5.32 -26.65 -4.25
C ASN A 134 -5.07 -27.72 -3.18
N LYS A 135 -5.13 -27.35 -1.90
CA LYS A 135 -4.96 -28.28 -0.78
C LYS A 135 -6.24 -29.02 -0.42
N SER A 136 -7.35 -28.57 -0.91
CA SER A 136 -8.63 -29.23 -0.69
C SER A 136 -8.92 -30.25 -1.81
#